data_85822449d5fcbb5528d130a265ee0185
#
_entry.id   85822449d5fcbb5528d130a265ee0185
#
_cell.length_a   1.000
_cell.length_b   1.000
_cell.length_c   1.000
_cell.angle_alpha   90.00
_cell.angle_beta   90.00
_cell.angle_gamma   90.00
#
_symmetry.space_group_name_H-M   'P 1'
#
loop_
_entity.id
_entity.type
_entity.pdbx_description
1 polymer ?
#
loop_
_entity_poly.entity_id
_entity_poly.type
_entity_poly.pdbx_seq_one_letter_code
_entity_poly.pdbx_strand_id
1 'polypeptide(L)'
;MSIEVNNLRVTKLRAYLMNIITELIGQYGEMNINFLSNEPNNYSLDKIPVNPTTEQWIIGNFLKRDVYSFRSRMNYSADTMTNIENIGFYETFEKKIKQKNDNNDLPDIDGIQSISCLNCGTMNNANTNTAEFDIQIQIEYRE
;
A
#
# COMPACT_ATOMS: atom_id res chain seq x y z
N MET A 1 -26.43 6.16 12.09
CA MET A 1 -26.05 5.19 11.05
C MET A 1 -24.75 4.51 11.45
N SER A 2 -24.71 3.21 11.42
CA SER A 2 -23.49 2.46 11.72
C SER A 2 -22.82 2.04 10.42
N ILE A 3 -21.49 2.02 10.44
CA ILE A 3 -20.67 1.62 9.31
C ILE A 3 -19.96 0.32 9.72
N GLU A 4 -20.04 -0.69 8.85
CA GLU A 4 -19.35 -1.95 9.03
C GLU A 4 -17.87 -1.78 8.70
N VAL A 5 -17.10 -1.27 9.65
CA VAL A 5 -15.69 -0.89 9.45
C VAL A 5 -14.85 -2.05 8.95
N ASN A 6 -15.11 -3.26 9.45
CA ASN A 6 -14.33 -4.45 9.06
C ASN A 6 -14.53 -4.87 7.61
N ASN A 7 -15.58 -4.38 6.96
CA ASN A 7 -15.89 -4.72 5.57
C ASN A 7 -15.47 -3.63 4.58
N LEU A 8 -14.92 -2.52 5.05
CA LEU A 8 -14.44 -1.45 4.17
C LEU A 8 -13.22 -1.90 3.37
N ARG A 9 -13.12 -1.41 2.14
CA ARG A 9 -11.97 -1.73 1.28
C ARG A 9 -10.65 -1.31 1.92
N VAL A 10 -10.61 -0.14 2.56
CA VAL A 10 -9.39 0.33 3.24
C VAL A 10 -8.97 -0.60 4.37
N THR A 11 -9.91 -1.12 5.13
CA THR A 11 -9.63 -2.07 6.23
C THR A 11 -9.04 -3.36 5.69
N LYS A 12 -9.63 -3.90 4.62
CA LYS A 12 -9.15 -5.13 3.99
C LYS A 12 -7.78 -4.96 3.34
N LEU A 13 -7.57 -3.84 2.67
CA LEU A 13 -6.27 -3.53 2.07
C LEU A 13 -5.19 -3.37 3.15
N ARG A 14 -5.51 -2.66 4.24
CA ARG A 14 -4.58 -2.50 5.36
C ARG A 14 -4.11 -3.84 5.91
N ALA A 15 -5.04 -4.75 6.18
CA ALA A 15 -4.72 -6.09 6.69
C ALA A 15 -3.84 -6.87 5.70
N TYR A 16 -4.15 -6.80 4.42
CA TYR A 16 -3.39 -7.45 3.37
C TYR A 16 -1.95 -6.93 3.31
N LEU A 17 -1.77 -5.61 3.35
CA LEU A 17 -0.45 -4.99 3.32
C LEU A 17 0.36 -5.28 4.58
N MET A 18 -0.27 -5.31 5.74
CA MET A 18 0.40 -5.68 7.00
C MET A 18 0.93 -7.11 6.96
N ASN A 19 0.19 -8.02 6.35
CA ASN A 19 0.66 -9.40 6.16
C ASN A 19 1.89 -9.45 5.26
N ILE A 20 1.92 -8.66 4.19
CA ILE A 20 3.08 -8.59 3.30
C ILE A 20 4.29 -8.05 4.06
N ILE A 21 4.12 -6.99 4.83
CA ILE A 21 5.23 -6.41 5.61
C ILE A 21 5.77 -7.44 6.60
N THR A 22 4.88 -8.18 7.28
CA THR A 22 5.29 -9.24 8.21
C THR A 22 6.09 -10.34 7.50
N GLU A 23 5.68 -10.73 6.30
CA GLU A 23 6.41 -11.71 5.51
C GLU A 23 7.81 -11.22 5.13
N LEU A 24 7.96 -9.92 4.84
CA LEU A 24 9.22 -9.35 4.36
C LEU A 24 10.22 -9.10 5.48
N ILE A 25 9.78 -8.64 6.64
CA ILE A 25 10.68 -8.21 7.72
C ILE A 25 10.46 -8.95 9.04
N GLY A 26 9.51 -9.90 9.09
CA GLY A 26 9.28 -10.77 10.24
C GLY A 26 8.61 -10.09 11.43
N GLN A 27 8.23 -8.83 11.30
CA GLN A 27 7.55 -8.08 12.36
C GLN A 27 6.69 -7.01 11.73
N TYR A 28 5.69 -6.55 12.45
CA TYR A 28 5.00 -5.37 11.98
C TYR A 28 5.47 -4.12 12.67
N GLY A 29 5.51 -3.03 11.91
CA GLY A 29 5.35 -1.74 12.48
C GLY A 29 3.86 -1.42 12.67
N GLU A 30 3.55 -0.19 12.97
CA GLU A 30 2.19 0.29 13.06
C GLU A 30 1.77 0.86 11.71
N MET A 31 0.61 0.45 11.22
CA MET A 31 0.03 1.04 10.00
C MET A 31 -1.22 1.83 10.38
N ASN A 32 -1.14 3.13 10.16
CA ASN A 32 -2.23 4.07 10.42
C ASN A 32 -2.95 4.43 9.12
N ILE A 33 -4.07 5.10 9.27
CA ILE A 33 -4.82 5.65 8.15
C ILE A 33 -4.69 7.16 8.21
N ASN A 34 -4.22 7.78 7.12
CA ASN A 34 -4.03 9.22 7.00
C ASN A 34 -3.14 9.84 8.08
N PHE A 35 -2.24 9.06 8.65
CA PHE A 35 -1.32 9.53 9.69
C PHE A 35 -0.03 8.72 9.65
N LEU A 36 1.11 9.41 9.53
CA LEU A 36 2.42 8.79 9.58
C LEU A 36 3.14 9.24 10.84
N SER A 37 3.49 8.27 11.69
CA SER A 37 4.26 8.51 12.91
C SER A 37 5.69 8.99 12.57
N ASN A 38 6.32 9.68 13.50
CA ASN A 38 7.72 10.12 13.38
C ASN A 38 8.72 9.01 13.72
N GLU A 39 8.25 7.87 14.24
CA GLU A 39 9.11 6.76 14.59
C GLU A 39 9.40 5.87 13.37
N PRO A 40 10.59 5.23 13.28
CA PRO A 40 10.89 4.33 12.18
C PRO A 40 10.01 3.07 12.21
N ASN A 41 9.88 2.42 11.05
CA ASN A 41 9.06 1.22 10.84
C ASN A 41 7.57 1.46 11.11
N ASN A 42 7.12 2.67 10.82
CA ASN A 42 5.70 3.03 10.85
C ASN A 42 5.21 3.32 9.45
N TYR A 43 3.93 3.09 9.24
CA TYR A 43 3.31 3.15 7.93
C TYR A 43 1.99 3.92 8.00
N SER A 44 1.59 4.46 6.86
CA SER A 44 0.29 5.08 6.70
C SER A 44 -0.30 4.71 5.35
N LEU A 45 -1.59 4.48 5.31
CA LEU A 45 -2.33 4.22 4.09
C LEU A 45 -3.32 5.37 3.87
N ASP A 46 -3.08 6.16 2.83
CA ASP A 46 -3.85 7.37 2.57
C ASP A 46 -4.55 7.23 1.23
N LYS A 47 -5.87 7.40 1.20
CA LYS A 47 -6.62 7.32 -0.04
C LYS A 47 -6.38 8.56 -0.89
N ILE A 48 -6.09 8.33 -2.17
CA ILE A 48 -5.86 9.42 -3.14
C ILE A 48 -7.14 9.61 -3.96
N PRO A 49 -7.62 10.86 -4.12
CA PRO A 49 -8.75 11.12 -5.00
C PRO A 49 -8.42 10.78 -6.45
N VAL A 50 -9.26 9.94 -7.07
CA VAL A 50 -9.15 9.59 -8.49
C VAL A 50 -10.56 9.44 -9.04
N ASN A 51 -10.70 9.45 -10.36
CA ASN A 51 -11.94 9.00 -10.98
C ASN A 51 -12.09 7.49 -10.71
N PRO A 52 -13.09 7.06 -9.93
CA PRO A 52 -13.18 5.65 -9.54
C PRO A 52 -13.56 4.72 -10.70
N THR A 53 -14.27 5.21 -11.70
CA THR A 53 -14.73 4.37 -12.81
C THR A 53 -13.68 4.33 -13.90
N THR A 54 -13.09 3.16 -14.16
CA THR A 54 -12.10 2.95 -15.22
C THR A 54 -12.74 2.37 -16.47
N GLU A 55 -13.81 1.58 -16.31
CA GLU A 55 -14.47 0.94 -17.43
C GLU A 55 -15.93 0.68 -17.06
N GLN A 56 -16.83 0.93 -18.02
CA GLN A 56 -18.26 0.67 -17.89
C GLN A 56 -18.67 -0.36 -18.93
N TRP A 57 -19.36 -1.41 -18.48
CA TRP A 57 -19.89 -2.43 -19.39
C TRP A 57 -21.35 -2.17 -19.72
N ILE A 58 -21.78 -2.68 -20.88
CA ILE A 58 -23.11 -2.49 -21.44
C ILE A 58 -24.22 -2.92 -20.47
N ILE A 59 -23.98 -3.92 -19.65
CA ILE A 59 -24.97 -4.47 -18.70
C ILE A 59 -24.95 -3.80 -17.33
N GLY A 60 -24.37 -2.60 -17.22
CA GLY A 60 -24.45 -1.82 -15.99
C GLY A 60 -23.42 -2.12 -14.94
N ASN A 61 -22.48 -3.02 -15.18
CA ASN A 61 -21.35 -3.26 -14.29
C ASN A 61 -20.24 -2.26 -14.58
N PHE A 62 -19.47 -1.96 -13.55
CA PHE A 62 -18.36 -1.02 -13.66
C PHE A 62 -17.10 -1.68 -13.12
N LEU A 63 -15.99 -1.47 -13.82
CA LEU A 63 -14.68 -1.69 -13.25
C LEU A 63 -14.28 -0.37 -12.57
N LYS A 64 -14.06 -0.45 -11.28
CA LYS A 64 -13.68 0.70 -10.46
C LYS A 64 -12.29 0.53 -9.90
N ARG A 65 -11.73 1.63 -9.44
CA ARG A 65 -10.41 1.64 -8.80
C ARG A 65 -10.40 2.55 -7.59
N ASP A 66 -9.60 2.14 -6.61
CA ASP A 66 -9.13 3.01 -5.55
C ASP A 66 -7.61 3.09 -5.67
N VAL A 67 -7.06 4.28 -5.42
CA VAL A 67 -5.61 4.47 -5.35
C VAL A 67 -5.27 4.96 -3.96
N TYR A 68 -4.22 4.38 -3.38
CA TYR A 68 -3.74 4.72 -2.06
C TYR A 68 -2.26 5.09 -2.12
N SER A 69 -1.87 6.09 -1.35
CA SER A 69 -0.47 6.33 -1.05
C SER A 69 -0.10 5.49 0.16
N PHE A 70 0.80 4.54 -0.04
CA PHE A 70 1.39 3.76 1.04
C PHE A 70 2.67 4.47 1.45
N ARG A 71 2.63 5.13 2.60
CA ARG A 71 3.76 5.88 3.13
C ARG A 71 4.42 5.10 4.24
N SER A 72 5.73 5.21 4.32
CA SER A 72 6.49 4.58 5.39
C SER A 72 7.54 5.53 5.91
N ARG A 73 7.87 5.35 7.19
CA ARG A 73 8.99 6.03 7.81
C ARG A 73 10.05 5.00 8.14
N MET A 74 11.22 5.17 7.56
CA MET A 74 12.33 4.24 7.70
C MET A 74 13.53 4.94 8.32
N ASN A 75 14.45 4.17 8.89
CA ASN A 75 15.73 4.71 9.32
C ASN A 75 16.45 5.31 8.12
N TYR A 76 17.06 6.47 8.35
CA TYR A 76 17.83 7.18 7.35
C TYR A 76 19.10 7.73 7.99
N SER A 77 20.23 7.61 7.30
CA SER A 77 21.48 8.16 7.76
C SER A 77 22.43 8.35 6.58
N ALA A 78 23.64 8.82 6.85
CA ALA A 78 24.70 8.87 5.85
C ALA A 78 25.26 7.46 5.55
N ASP A 79 24.84 6.43 6.27
CA ASP A 79 25.28 5.05 6.06
C ASP A 79 24.66 4.49 4.78
N THR A 80 25.52 4.17 3.84
CA THR A 80 25.14 3.62 2.54
C THR A 80 24.32 2.33 2.68
N MET A 81 24.68 1.45 3.62
CA MET A 81 23.98 0.18 3.81
C MET A 81 22.54 0.37 4.26
N THR A 82 22.31 1.30 5.20
CA THR A 82 20.96 1.62 5.66
C THR A 82 20.07 2.08 4.48
N ASN A 83 20.62 2.93 3.63
CA ASN A 83 19.87 3.47 2.49
C ASN A 83 19.63 2.42 1.42
N ILE A 84 20.57 1.51 1.20
CA ILE A 84 20.40 0.36 0.31
C ILE A 84 19.30 -0.57 0.84
N GLU A 85 19.26 -0.83 2.14
CA GLU A 85 18.22 -1.66 2.75
C GLU A 85 16.83 -1.06 2.54
N ASN A 86 16.70 0.26 2.64
CA ASN A 86 15.42 0.94 2.37
C ASN A 86 14.97 0.75 0.92
N ILE A 87 15.87 0.90 -0.04
CA ILE A 87 15.57 0.66 -1.46
C ILE A 87 15.21 -0.80 -1.67
N GLY A 88 15.96 -1.72 -1.08
CA GLY A 88 15.71 -3.16 -1.17
C GLY A 88 14.35 -3.56 -0.63
N PHE A 89 13.89 -2.93 0.46
CA PHE A 89 12.55 -3.16 0.98
C PHE A 89 11.49 -2.85 -0.08
N TYR A 90 11.59 -1.69 -0.74
CA TYR A 90 10.59 -1.29 -1.74
C TYR A 90 10.63 -2.14 -3.00
N GLU A 91 11.82 -2.50 -3.47
CA GLU A 91 11.93 -3.43 -4.61
C GLU A 91 11.29 -4.78 -4.30
N THR A 92 11.55 -5.30 -3.11
CA THR A 92 10.98 -6.58 -2.67
C THR A 92 9.47 -6.47 -2.47
N PHE A 93 9.01 -5.37 -1.90
CA PHE A 93 7.58 -5.10 -1.73
C PHE A 93 6.85 -5.08 -3.07
N GLU A 94 7.38 -4.37 -4.05
CA GLU A 94 6.80 -4.30 -5.39
C GLU A 94 6.73 -5.67 -6.05
N LYS A 95 7.81 -6.46 -5.96
CA LYS A 95 7.83 -7.83 -6.49
C LYS A 95 6.80 -8.72 -5.81
N LYS A 96 6.63 -8.57 -4.50
CA LYS A 96 5.67 -9.35 -3.74
C LYS A 96 4.23 -9.02 -4.15
N ILE A 97 3.92 -7.75 -4.33
CA ILE A 97 2.61 -7.31 -4.82
C ILE A 97 2.34 -7.91 -6.20
N LYS A 98 3.30 -7.80 -7.12
CA LYS A 98 3.15 -8.36 -8.46
C LYS A 98 2.95 -9.88 -8.43
N GLN A 99 3.73 -10.58 -7.64
CA GLN A 99 3.64 -12.03 -7.50
C GLN A 99 2.27 -12.44 -6.95
N LYS A 100 1.79 -11.77 -5.91
CA LYS A 100 0.47 -12.05 -5.34
C LYS A 100 -0.64 -11.77 -6.34
N ASN A 101 -0.56 -10.68 -7.08
CA ASN A 101 -1.52 -10.37 -8.13
C ASN A 101 -1.53 -11.45 -9.22
N ASP A 102 -0.36 -11.86 -9.69
CA ASP A 102 -0.24 -12.89 -10.74
C ASP A 102 -0.78 -14.25 -10.28
N ASN A 103 -0.69 -14.55 -8.98
CA ASN A 103 -1.20 -15.78 -8.37
C ASN A 103 -2.64 -15.68 -7.89
N ASN A 104 -3.32 -14.57 -8.16
CA ASN A 104 -4.69 -14.29 -7.72
C ASN A 104 -4.83 -14.31 -6.19
N ASP A 105 -3.76 -13.98 -5.48
CA ASP A 105 -3.74 -13.85 -4.01
C ASP A 105 -3.99 -12.37 -3.66
N LEU A 106 -5.25 -12.00 -3.66
CA LEU A 106 -5.73 -10.62 -3.62
C LEU A 106 -6.32 -10.27 -2.25
N PRO A 107 -6.46 -8.97 -1.92
CA PRO A 107 -7.18 -8.57 -0.72
C PRO A 107 -8.61 -9.12 -0.69
N ASP A 108 -9.12 -9.38 0.49
CA ASP A 108 -10.48 -9.91 0.69
C ASP A 108 -11.52 -8.79 0.51
N ILE A 109 -11.65 -8.33 -0.72
CA ILE A 109 -12.55 -7.24 -1.11
C ILE A 109 -13.53 -7.79 -2.13
N ASP A 110 -14.83 -7.52 -1.95
CA ASP A 110 -15.85 -7.96 -2.87
C ASP A 110 -15.60 -7.42 -4.27
N GLY A 111 -15.60 -8.32 -5.25
CA GLY A 111 -15.41 -7.96 -6.65
C GLY A 111 -13.97 -7.63 -7.04
N ILE A 112 -13.01 -7.84 -6.15
CA ILE A 112 -11.59 -7.52 -6.42
C ILE A 112 -11.11 -8.22 -7.69
N GLN A 113 -10.40 -7.50 -8.54
CA GLN A 113 -9.83 -8.00 -9.79
C GLN A 113 -8.31 -7.99 -9.80
N SER A 114 -7.71 -6.94 -9.23
CA SER A 114 -6.26 -6.80 -9.28
C SER A 114 -5.75 -5.84 -8.20
N ILE A 115 -4.46 -5.98 -7.92
CA ILE A 115 -3.70 -5.03 -7.12
C ILE A 115 -2.37 -4.77 -7.83
N SER A 116 -1.92 -3.52 -7.84
CA SER A 116 -0.68 -3.15 -8.49
C SER A 116 -0.05 -1.93 -7.83
N CYS A 117 1.27 -1.80 -8.01
CA CYS A 117 1.99 -0.58 -7.68
C CYS A 117 2.06 0.30 -8.92
N LEU A 118 1.69 1.57 -8.78
CA LEU A 118 1.66 2.51 -9.91
C LEU A 118 3.00 3.19 -10.14
N ASN A 119 3.87 3.20 -9.15
CA ASN A 119 5.19 3.80 -9.24
C ASN A 119 6.18 3.02 -8.38
N CYS A 120 7.44 3.38 -8.45
CA CYS A 120 8.47 2.87 -7.55
C CYS A 120 8.45 3.63 -6.23
N GLY A 121 8.85 2.97 -5.16
CA GLY A 121 9.01 3.64 -3.87
C GLY A 121 10.04 4.75 -3.97
N THR A 122 9.68 5.96 -3.57
CA THR A 122 10.55 7.14 -3.64
C THR A 122 10.64 7.82 -2.29
N MET A 123 11.82 8.35 -1.99
CA MET A 123 12.03 9.15 -0.79
C MET A 123 11.49 10.55 -1.03
N ASN A 124 10.53 10.98 -0.19
CA ASN A 124 9.90 12.29 -0.32
C ASN A 124 10.47 13.31 0.64
N ASN A 125 10.87 12.86 1.83
CA ASN A 125 11.19 13.76 2.91
C ASN A 125 12.14 13.07 3.86
N ALA A 126 13.23 13.73 4.24
CA ALA A 126 14.23 13.18 5.15
C ALA A 126 14.54 14.18 6.26
N ASN A 127 14.69 13.66 7.47
CA ASN A 127 15.27 14.41 8.57
C ASN A 127 16.59 13.75 9.00
N THR A 128 17.10 14.06 10.18
CA THR A 128 18.42 13.58 10.62
C THR A 128 18.48 12.06 10.76
N ASN A 129 17.39 11.42 11.20
CA ASN A 129 17.41 10.00 11.58
C ASN A 129 16.45 9.15 10.79
N THR A 130 15.42 9.71 10.17
CA THR A 130 14.40 8.98 9.44
C THR A 130 14.09 9.64 8.11
N ALA A 131 13.55 8.87 7.19
CA ALA A 131 13.05 9.37 5.92
C ALA A 131 11.66 8.81 5.64
N GLU A 132 10.84 9.62 4.98
CA GLU A 132 9.54 9.22 4.49
C GLU A 132 9.67 8.72 3.06
N PHE A 133 9.09 7.55 2.81
CA PHE A 133 9.00 6.96 1.48
C PHE A 133 7.54 6.80 1.11
N ASP A 134 7.27 6.79 -0.18
CA ASP A 134 5.92 6.74 -0.73
C ASP A 134 5.89 5.84 -1.95
N ILE A 135 4.87 4.97 -2.02
CA ILE A 135 4.55 4.19 -3.21
C ILE A 135 3.04 4.20 -3.37
N GLN A 136 2.56 4.35 -4.61
CA GLN A 136 1.14 4.33 -4.87
C GLN A 136 0.67 2.93 -5.23
N ILE A 137 -0.43 2.51 -4.61
CA ILE A 137 -1.03 1.19 -4.80
C ILE A 137 -2.44 1.37 -5.34
N GLN A 138 -2.76 0.65 -6.40
CA GLN A 138 -4.07 0.64 -7.00
C GLN A 138 -4.73 -0.72 -6.81
N ILE A 139 -5.99 -0.72 -6.39
CA ILE A 139 -6.85 -1.89 -6.46
C ILE A 139 -7.94 -1.63 -7.49
N GLU A 140 -8.26 -2.66 -8.27
CA GLU A 140 -9.37 -2.63 -9.21
C GLU A 140 -10.40 -3.66 -8.79
N TYR A 141 -11.68 -3.28 -8.84
CA TYR A 141 -12.77 -4.13 -8.38
C TYR A 141 -14.03 -3.86 -9.23
N ARG A 142 -14.88 -4.86 -9.29
CA ARG A 142 -16.18 -4.74 -9.97
C ARG A 142 -17.25 -4.35 -8.99
N GLU A 143 -18.06 -3.41 -9.41
CA GLU A 143 -19.20 -2.97 -8.61
C GLU A 143 -20.43 -2.76 -9.46
#